data_5ecae4879036cbf97ebe8a9a0e0f29d1
#
_entry.id   5ecae4879036cbf97ebe8a9a0e0f29d1
#
_cell.length_a   1.000
_cell.length_b   1.000
_cell.length_c   1.000
_cell.angle_alpha   90.00
_cell.angle_beta   90.00
_cell.angle_gamma   90.00
#
_symmetry.space_group_name_H-M   'P 1'
#
loop_
_entity.id
_entity.type
_entity.pdbx_description
1 polymer ?
#
loop_
_entity_poly.entity_id
_entity_poly.type
_entity_poly.pdbx_seq_one_letter_code
_entity_poly.pdbx_strand_id
1 'polypeptide(L)'
;VAYLAADAVAGNLNRLFLVVCFGLGAATAVMIGKAIGEGADREELMALAKTLSWVTILVGAVLAVIALALVPLLFQPVIFPLFKLEGMSAHLATTLIVTGFACIPLHAYSISAVTGILRAGGDVFWSTALDLAPQWLVALPLTAVLGLVLDADPWFISLAIQMESFVKCPICLWRIRSKKWIHDVTVPEGEER
;
A
#
# COMPACT_ATOMS: atom_id res chain seq x y z
N VAL A 1 -3.02 0.34 -27.66
CA VAL A 1 -3.19 -1.13 -27.48
C VAL A 1 -2.01 -1.70 -26.71
N ALA A 2 -0.75 -1.43 -27.09
CA ALA A 2 0.46 -1.93 -26.42
C ALA A 2 0.53 -1.53 -24.92
N TYR A 3 0.16 -0.30 -24.59
CA TYR A 3 0.12 0.18 -23.19
C TYR A 3 -0.90 -0.62 -22.34
N LEU A 4 -2.11 -0.85 -22.87
CA LEU A 4 -3.15 -1.59 -22.14
C LEU A 4 -2.73 -3.04 -21.84
N ALA A 5 -2.05 -3.70 -22.78
CA ALA A 5 -1.53 -5.04 -22.57
C ALA A 5 -0.42 -5.07 -21.50
N ALA A 6 0.52 -4.11 -21.57
CA ALA A 6 1.59 -3.95 -20.59
C ALA A 6 1.04 -3.66 -19.18
N ASP A 7 0.07 -2.74 -19.06
CA ASP A 7 -0.56 -2.37 -17.81
C ASP A 7 -1.34 -3.54 -17.18
N ALA A 8 -2.08 -4.30 -18.00
CA ALA A 8 -2.82 -5.46 -17.50
C ALA A 8 -1.89 -6.54 -16.91
N VAL A 9 -0.76 -6.83 -17.57
CA VAL A 9 0.22 -7.81 -17.07
C VAL A 9 0.91 -7.26 -15.82
N ALA A 10 1.39 -6.02 -15.85
CA ALA A 10 2.05 -5.39 -14.71
C ALA A 10 1.12 -5.30 -13.50
N GLY A 11 -0.13 -4.88 -13.70
CA GLY A 11 -1.13 -4.78 -12.65
C GLY A 11 -1.45 -6.12 -12.00
N ASN A 12 -1.59 -7.20 -12.78
CA ASN A 12 -1.84 -8.53 -12.23
C ASN A 12 -0.65 -9.04 -11.42
N LEU A 13 0.58 -8.83 -11.89
CA LEU A 13 1.79 -9.22 -11.15
C LEU A 13 1.91 -8.42 -9.84
N ASN A 14 1.68 -7.11 -9.86
CA ASN A 14 1.67 -6.30 -8.64
C ASN A 14 0.62 -6.80 -7.63
N ARG A 15 -0.58 -7.13 -8.07
CA ARG A 15 -1.65 -7.64 -7.19
C ARG A 15 -1.28 -8.94 -6.49
N LEU A 16 -0.52 -9.84 -7.13
CA LEU A 16 -0.06 -11.08 -6.48
C LEU A 16 0.81 -10.78 -5.25
N PHE A 17 1.72 -9.82 -5.34
CA PHE A 17 2.55 -9.43 -4.20
C PHE A 17 1.77 -8.65 -3.15
N LEU A 18 0.80 -7.83 -3.56
CA LEU A 18 -0.06 -7.08 -2.63
C LEU A 18 -0.96 -7.99 -1.77
N VAL A 19 -1.31 -9.20 -2.22
CA VAL A 19 -2.05 -10.17 -1.40
C VAL A 19 -1.33 -10.45 -0.08
N VAL A 20 -0.01 -10.58 -0.09
CA VAL A 20 0.78 -10.78 1.13
C VAL A 20 0.69 -9.54 2.03
N CYS A 21 0.72 -8.34 1.45
CA CYS A 21 0.57 -7.09 2.20
C CYS A 21 -0.81 -6.98 2.87
N PHE A 22 -1.88 -7.41 2.20
CA PHE A 22 -3.22 -7.50 2.79
C PHE A 22 -3.27 -8.51 3.94
N GLY A 23 -2.61 -9.66 3.80
CA GLY A 23 -2.48 -10.64 4.87
C GLY A 23 -1.77 -10.06 6.12
N LEU A 24 -0.71 -9.30 5.92
CA LEU A 24 -0.01 -8.59 7.00
C LEU A 24 -0.91 -7.53 7.66
N GLY A 25 -1.68 -6.79 6.86
CA GLY A 25 -2.66 -5.82 7.38
C GLY A 25 -3.73 -6.50 8.25
N ALA A 26 -4.27 -7.64 7.79
CA ALA A 26 -5.24 -8.41 8.54
C ALA A 26 -4.65 -8.98 9.86
N ALA A 27 -3.44 -9.52 9.81
CA ALA A 27 -2.74 -9.99 11.01
C ALA A 27 -2.51 -8.84 12.02
N THR A 28 -2.09 -7.67 11.52
CA THR A 28 -1.93 -6.45 12.33
C THR A 28 -3.25 -6.07 13.00
N ALA A 29 -4.38 -6.10 12.26
CA ALA A 29 -5.70 -5.77 12.79
C ALA A 29 -6.10 -6.72 13.94
N VAL A 30 -5.85 -8.02 13.78
CA VAL A 30 -6.14 -9.02 14.81
C VAL A 30 -5.29 -8.77 16.06
N MET A 31 -3.99 -8.50 15.90
CA MET A 31 -3.09 -8.27 17.04
C MET A 31 -3.44 -6.99 17.81
N ILE A 32 -3.73 -5.90 17.10
CA ILE A 32 -4.14 -4.62 17.72
C ILE A 32 -5.51 -4.78 18.38
N GLY A 33 -6.49 -5.37 17.69
CA GLY A 33 -7.83 -5.59 18.24
C GLY A 33 -7.81 -6.48 19.48
N LYS A 34 -6.99 -7.54 19.49
CA LYS A 34 -6.80 -8.39 20.64
C LYS A 34 -6.22 -7.62 21.83
N ALA A 35 -5.15 -6.85 21.61
CA ALA A 35 -4.51 -6.07 22.66
C ALA A 35 -5.47 -5.03 23.27
N ILE A 36 -6.32 -4.37 22.45
CA ILE A 36 -7.34 -3.46 22.94
C ILE A 36 -8.38 -4.22 23.77
N GLY A 37 -8.87 -5.38 23.29
CA GLY A 37 -9.84 -6.20 24.02
C GLY A 37 -9.32 -6.79 25.33
N GLU A 38 -8.01 -6.98 25.48
CA GLU A 38 -7.34 -7.40 26.71
C GLU A 38 -7.07 -6.23 27.67
N GLY A 39 -7.40 -5.00 27.28
CA GLY A 39 -7.23 -3.81 28.11
C GLY A 39 -5.78 -3.30 28.17
N ALA A 40 -4.99 -3.55 27.12
CA ALA A 40 -3.61 -3.06 27.04
C ALA A 40 -3.51 -1.55 27.15
N ASP A 41 -2.50 -1.09 27.85
CA ASP A 41 -2.26 0.36 28.07
C ASP A 41 -1.93 1.06 26.75
N ARG A 42 -2.21 2.38 26.69
CA ARG A 42 -1.91 3.20 25.50
C ARG A 42 -0.44 3.13 25.06
N GLU A 43 0.48 2.99 26.03
CA GLU A 43 1.91 2.87 25.73
C GLU A 43 2.25 1.50 25.11
N GLU A 44 1.66 0.43 25.60
CA GLU A 44 1.80 -0.91 25.05
C GLU A 44 1.24 -0.99 23.62
N LEU A 45 0.05 -0.42 23.39
CA LEU A 45 -0.56 -0.34 22.06
C LEU A 45 0.32 0.46 21.09
N MET A 46 0.94 1.54 21.53
CA MET A 46 1.86 2.32 20.71
C MET A 46 3.15 1.56 20.38
N ALA A 47 3.70 0.82 21.35
CA ALA A 47 4.87 -0.02 21.14
C ALA A 47 4.55 -1.16 20.15
N LEU A 48 3.40 -1.80 20.29
CA LEU A 48 2.91 -2.82 19.39
C LEU A 48 2.70 -2.26 17.97
N ALA A 49 2.00 -1.14 17.82
CA ALA A 49 1.77 -0.49 16.54
C ALA A 49 3.08 -0.11 15.83
N LYS A 50 4.07 0.39 16.58
CA LYS A 50 5.40 0.72 16.04
C LYS A 50 6.13 -0.55 15.57
N THR A 51 6.11 -1.61 16.37
CA THR A 51 6.75 -2.89 16.04
C THR A 51 6.13 -3.50 14.79
N LEU A 52 4.80 -3.55 14.71
CA LEU A 52 4.08 -4.06 13.55
C LEU A 52 4.34 -3.24 12.30
N SER A 53 4.42 -1.90 12.42
CA SER A 53 4.80 -1.02 11.32
C SER A 53 6.19 -1.33 10.77
N TRP A 54 7.17 -1.56 11.65
CA TRP A 54 8.52 -1.95 11.22
C TRP A 54 8.56 -3.34 10.57
N VAL A 55 7.84 -4.30 11.14
CA VAL A 55 7.74 -5.66 10.58
C VAL A 55 7.13 -5.61 9.18
N THR A 56 6.06 -4.84 8.97
CA THR A 56 5.42 -4.74 7.65
C THR A 56 6.31 -4.04 6.61
N ILE A 57 7.07 -3.01 7.00
CA ILE A 57 8.05 -2.37 6.12
C ILE A 57 9.16 -3.37 5.74
N LEU A 58 9.68 -4.12 6.72
CA LEU A 58 10.75 -5.09 6.49
C LEU A 58 10.28 -6.21 5.54
N VAL A 59 9.12 -6.80 5.82
CA VAL A 59 8.55 -7.84 4.96
C VAL A 59 8.24 -7.27 3.57
N GLY A 60 7.70 -6.07 3.48
CA GLY A 60 7.47 -5.37 2.21
C GLY A 60 8.77 -5.15 1.44
N ALA A 61 9.87 -4.79 2.13
CA ALA A 61 11.18 -4.63 1.51
C ALA A 61 11.75 -5.97 0.98
N VAL A 62 11.63 -7.03 1.75
CA VAL A 62 12.04 -8.38 1.31
C VAL A 62 11.22 -8.80 0.09
N LEU A 63 9.90 -8.60 0.11
CA LEU A 63 9.03 -8.89 -1.04
C LEU A 63 9.41 -8.07 -2.27
N ALA A 64 9.73 -6.79 -2.10
CA ALA A 64 10.17 -5.93 -3.19
C ALA A 64 11.47 -6.44 -3.82
N VAL A 65 12.45 -6.84 -3.01
CA VAL A 65 13.71 -7.41 -3.50
C VAL A 65 13.45 -8.71 -4.28
N ILE A 66 12.64 -9.61 -3.74
CA ILE A 66 12.28 -10.86 -4.42
C ILE A 66 11.55 -10.55 -5.74
N ALA A 67 10.56 -9.65 -5.71
CA ALA A 67 9.79 -9.28 -6.88
C ALA A 67 10.68 -8.66 -7.98
N LEU A 68 11.58 -7.75 -7.62
CA LEU A 68 12.52 -7.13 -8.54
C LEU A 68 13.51 -8.15 -9.13
N ALA A 69 13.99 -9.10 -8.33
CA ALA A 69 14.86 -10.18 -8.82
C ALA A 69 14.13 -11.10 -9.81
N LEU A 70 12.83 -11.31 -9.64
CA LEU A 70 12.03 -12.13 -10.57
C LEU A 70 11.81 -11.46 -11.93
N VAL A 71 11.97 -10.14 -12.05
CA VAL A 71 11.80 -9.44 -13.33
C VAL A 71 12.73 -9.99 -14.40
N PRO A 72 14.07 -9.97 -14.27
CA PRO A 72 14.96 -10.53 -15.26
C PRO A 72 14.99 -12.06 -15.27
N LEU A 73 14.70 -12.73 -14.16
CA LEU A 73 14.79 -14.18 -14.04
C LEU A 73 13.59 -14.93 -14.62
N LEU A 74 12.39 -14.37 -14.46
CA LEU A 74 11.15 -15.06 -14.80
C LEU A 74 10.24 -14.23 -15.71
N PHE A 75 10.05 -12.95 -15.42
CA PHE A 75 9.02 -12.17 -16.12
C PHE A 75 9.45 -11.84 -17.55
N GLN A 76 10.67 -11.38 -17.76
CA GLN A 76 11.17 -11.09 -19.09
C GLN A 76 11.32 -12.36 -19.98
N PRO A 77 11.95 -13.47 -19.52
CA PRO A 77 12.16 -14.61 -20.40
C PRO A 77 10.93 -15.51 -20.58
N VAL A 78 9.99 -15.54 -19.63
CA VAL A 78 8.85 -16.49 -19.66
C VAL A 78 7.52 -15.77 -19.84
N ILE A 79 7.22 -14.78 -19.00
CA ILE A 79 5.91 -14.15 -18.97
C ILE A 79 5.71 -13.22 -20.17
N PHE A 80 6.71 -12.41 -20.52
CA PHE A 80 6.56 -11.48 -21.66
C PHE A 80 6.33 -12.18 -23.00
N PRO A 81 7.07 -13.25 -23.37
CA PRO A 81 6.77 -14.01 -24.56
C PRO A 81 5.39 -14.68 -24.54
N LEU A 82 4.97 -15.19 -23.36
CA LEU A 82 3.65 -15.82 -23.20
C LEU A 82 2.50 -14.85 -23.51
N PHE A 83 2.64 -13.58 -23.14
CA PHE A 83 1.68 -12.51 -23.40
C PHE A 83 1.98 -11.74 -24.70
N LYS A 84 2.96 -12.18 -25.49
CA LYS A 84 3.40 -11.53 -26.74
C LYS A 84 3.78 -10.05 -26.54
N LEU A 85 4.41 -9.75 -25.39
CA LEU A 85 4.93 -8.42 -25.11
C LEU A 85 6.33 -8.30 -25.74
N GLU A 86 6.41 -7.50 -26.80
CA GLU A 86 7.66 -7.27 -27.56
C GLU A 86 7.92 -5.78 -27.75
N GLY A 87 9.19 -5.41 -27.91
CA GLY A 87 9.59 -4.04 -28.20
C GLY A 87 9.07 -3.04 -27.17
N MET A 88 8.30 -2.05 -27.62
CA MET A 88 7.78 -0.96 -26.78
C MET A 88 6.88 -1.48 -25.64
N SER A 89 6.03 -2.48 -25.89
CA SER A 89 5.14 -3.01 -24.85
C SER A 89 5.90 -3.75 -23.75
N ALA A 90 6.98 -4.44 -24.05
CA ALA A 90 7.85 -5.08 -23.06
C ALA A 90 8.60 -4.04 -22.22
N HIS A 91 9.08 -2.97 -22.85
CA HIS A 91 9.73 -1.86 -22.12
C HIS A 91 8.76 -1.17 -21.16
N LEU A 92 7.55 -0.87 -21.62
CA LEU A 92 6.48 -0.28 -20.79
C LEU A 92 6.10 -1.19 -19.62
N ALA A 93 5.90 -2.50 -19.87
CA ALA A 93 5.61 -3.47 -18.83
C ALA A 93 6.72 -3.53 -17.79
N THR A 94 7.98 -3.56 -18.22
CA THR A 94 9.13 -3.54 -17.29
C THR A 94 9.12 -2.30 -16.41
N THR A 95 8.89 -1.13 -16.99
CA THR A 95 8.82 0.14 -16.26
C THR A 95 7.73 0.13 -15.21
N LEU A 96 6.51 -0.28 -15.58
CA LEU A 96 5.36 -0.35 -14.67
C LEU A 96 5.59 -1.35 -13.53
N ILE A 97 6.16 -2.53 -13.85
CA ILE A 97 6.45 -3.58 -12.89
C ILE A 97 7.53 -3.12 -11.91
N VAL A 98 8.64 -2.60 -12.39
CA VAL A 98 9.76 -2.15 -11.55
C VAL A 98 9.33 -1.02 -10.61
N THR A 99 8.58 -0.04 -11.14
CA THR A 99 8.05 1.07 -10.33
C THR A 99 7.10 0.57 -9.25
N GLY A 100 6.17 -0.31 -9.62
CA GLY A 100 5.22 -0.91 -8.67
C GLY A 100 5.91 -1.73 -7.59
N PHE A 101 6.87 -2.58 -7.96
CA PHE A 101 7.58 -3.43 -7.01
C PHE A 101 8.49 -2.63 -6.07
N ALA A 102 9.12 -1.57 -6.55
CA ALA A 102 9.90 -0.67 -5.70
C ALA A 102 9.05 0.01 -4.62
N CYS A 103 7.75 0.21 -4.88
CA CYS A 103 6.82 0.83 -3.93
C CYS A 103 6.12 -0.17 -2.99
N ILE A 104 6.34 -1.49 -3.11
CA ILE A 104 5.73 -2.51 -2.23
C ILE A 104 5.92 -2.20 -0.74
N PRO A 105 7.10 -1.77 -0.24
CA PRO A 105 7.26 -1.46 1.18
C PRO A 105 6.34 -0.34 1.67
N LEU A 106 6.13 0.69 0.85
CA LEU A 106 5.21 1.78 1.16
C LEU A 106 3.76 1.30 1.17
N HIS A 107 3.38 0.45 0.21
CA HIS A 107 2.05 -0.16 0.16
C HIS A 107 1.80 -1.07 1.37
N ALA A 108 2.77 -1.92 1.73
CA ALA A 108 2.68 -2.79 2.89
C ALA A 108 2.45 -1.99 4.18
N TYR A 109 3.22 -0.92 4.36
CA TYR A 109 3.04 -0.01 5.49
C TYR A 109 1.68 0.68 5.46
N SER A 110 1.25 1.24 4.32
CA SER A 110 -0.05 1.93 4.20
C SER A 110 -1.21 1.01 4.54
N ILE A 111 -1.23 -0.21 3.98
CA ILE A 111 -2.28 -1.19 4.23
C ILE A 111 -2.31 -1.57 5.71
N SER A 112 -1.16 -1.88 6.31
CA SER A 112 -1.06 -2.22 7.72
C SER A 112 -1.45 -1.05 8.64
N ALA A 113 -1.02 0.17 8.32
CA ALA A 113 -1.35 1.37 9.10
C ALA A 113 -2.86 1.67 9.05
N VAL A 114 -3.46 1.68 7.86
CA VAL A 114 -4.86 2.07 7.66
C VAL A 114 -5.80 0.96 8.12
N THR A 115 -5.66 -0.25 7.58
CA THR A 115 -6.58 -1.36 7.89
C THR A 115 -6.20 -2.09 9.17
N GLY A 116 -4.90 -2.21 9.44
CA GLY A 116 -4.37 -2.93 10.58
C GLY A 116 -4.41 -2.14 11.89
N ILE A 117 -3.93 -0.89 11.87
CA ILE A 117 -3.78 -0.10 13.11
C ILE A 117 -4.97 0.83 13.32
N LEU A 118 -5.23 1.76 12.37
CA LEU A 118 -6.24 2.78 12.56
C LEU A 118 -7.65 2.21 12.65
N ARG A 119 -8.01 1.31 11.72
CA ARG A 119 -9.35 0.71 11.70
C ARG A 119 -9.59 -0.21 12.88
N ALA A 120 -8.61 -1.04 13.25
CA ALA A 120 -8.71 -1.91 14.41
C ALA A 120 -8.72 -1.14 15.74
N GLY A 121 -8.09 0.04 15.78
CA GLY A 121 -8.15 0.96 16.92
C GLY A 121 -9.46 1.75 17.05
N GLY A 122 -10.43 1.57 16.14
CA GLY A 122 -11.72 2.25 16.16
C GLY A 122 -11.75 3.57 15.38
N ASP A 123 -10.64 4.00 14.78
CA ASP A 123 -10.55 5.26 14.01
C ASP A 123 -11.00 5.08 12.56
N VAL A 124 -12.25 4.66 12.40
CA VAL A 124 -12.82 4.30 11.09
C VAL A 124 -12.89 5.49 10.15
N PHE A 125 -13.20 6.68 10.66
CA PHE A 125 -13.31 7.89 9.85
C PHE A 125 -11.97 8.24 9.19
N TRP A 126 -10.89 8.33 9.96
CA TRP A 126 -9.56 8.62 9.43
C TRP A 126 -9.01 7.50 8.55
N SER A 127 -9.29 6.25 8.90
CA SER A 127 -8.96 5.10 8.07
C SER A 127 -9.60 5.21 6.68
N THR A 128 -10.89 5.49 6.61
CA THR A 128 -11.63 5.64 5.35
C THR A 128 -11.19 6.89 4.57
N ALA A 129 -10.99 8.01 5.27
CA ALA A 129 -10.50 9.24 4.63
C ALA A 129 -9.11 9.05 4.01
N LEU A 130 -8.21 8.35 4.69
CA LEU A 130 -6.87 8.04 4.19
C LEU A 130 -6.87 7.03 3.04
N ASP A 131 -7.87 6.17 2.96
CA ASP A 131 -8.02 5.27 1.82
C ASP A 131 -8.50 6.01 0.57
N LEU A 132 -9.41 6.96 0.71
CA LEU A 132 -10.06 7.61 -0.43
C LEU A 132 -9.39 8.92 -0.84
N ALA A 133 -9.05 9.80 0.12
CA ALA A 133 -8.62 11.15 -0.20
C ALA A 133 -7.31 11.22 -1.01
N PRO A 134 -6.23 10.49 -0.70
CA PRO A 134 -5.01 10.55 -1.50
C PRO A 134 -5.22 10.03 -2.93
N GLN A 135 -6.05 9.02 -3.10
CA GLN A 135 -6.35 8.46 -4.41
C GLN A 135 -7.15 9.44 -5.28
N TRP A 136 -8.21 10.05 -4.71
CA TRP A 136 -9.10 10.95 -5.46
C TRP A 136 -8.53 12.35 -5.63
N LEU A 137 -7.81 12.88 -4.64
CA LEU A 137 -7.32 14.26 -4.64
C LEU A 137 -5.90 14.41 -5.21
N VAL A 138 -5.10 13.35 -5.19
CA VAL A 138 -3.69 13.41 -5.63
C VAL A 138 -3.44 12.49 -6.82
N ALA A 139 -3.61 11.19 -6.67
CA ALA A 139 -3.23 10.24 -7.72
C ALA A 139 -4.04 10.42 -8.99
N LEU A 140 -5.37 10.50 -8.90
CA LEU A 140 -6.25 10.59 -10.05
C LEU A 140 -6.09 11.92 -10.81
N PRO A 141 -6.12 13.13 -10.18
CA PRO A 141 -5.89 14.36 -10.90
C PRO A 141 -4.50 14.47 -11.50
N LEU A 142 -3.47 14.04 -10.77
CA LEU A 142 -2.09 14.08 -11.26
C LEU A 142 -1.91 13.17 -12.48
N THR A 143 -2.45 11.94 -12.42
CA THR A 143 -2.41 11.01 -13.55
C THR A 143 -3.18 11.54 -14.75
N ALA A 144 -4.35 12.17 -14.53
CA ALA A 144 -5.14 12.79 -15.60
C ALA A 144 -4.40 13.95 -16.27
N VAL A 145 -3.78 14.82 -15.49
CA VAL A 145 -2.99 15.97 -16.03
C VAL A 145 -1.77 15.44 -16.80
N LEU A 146 -1.02 14.50 -16.25
CA LEU A 146 0.16 13.96 -16.92
C LEU A 146 -0.19 13.20 -18.20
N GLY A 147 -1.28 12.42 -18.18
CA GLY A 147 -1.66 11.59 -19.33
C GLY A 147 -2.48 12.30 -20.40
N LEU A 148 -3.35 13.26 -20.01
CA LEU A 148 -4.26 13.91 -20.96
C LEU A 148 -3.82 15.30 -21.41
N VAL A 149 -3.07 16.02 -20.58
CA VAL A 149 -2.67 17.40 -20.87
C VAL A 149 -1.21 17.49 -21.31
N LEU A 150 -0.33 16.74 -20.67
CA LEU A 150 1.12 16.83 -20.89
C LEU A 150 1.66 15.72 -21.80
N ASP A 151 0.86 14.75 -22.18
CA ASP A 151 1.30 13.56 -22.96
C ASP A 151 2.61 12.98 -22.42
N ALA A 152 2.69 12.91 -21.06
CA ALA A 152 3.93 12.54 -20.38
C ALA A 152 4.28 11.07 -20.62
N ASP A 153 5.59 10.78 -20.57
CA ASP A 153 6.07 9.41 -20.68
C ASP A 153 5.39 8.49 -19.63
N PRO A 154 5.13 7.22 -19.99
CA PRO A 154 4.49 6.24 -19.10
C PRO A 154 5.17 6.08 -17.73
N TRP A 155 6.45 6.41 -17.65
CA TRP A 155 7.21 6.45 -16.39
C TRP A 155 6.62 7.46 -15.39
N PHE A 156 6.33 8.69 -15.84
CA PHE A 156 5.75 9.73 -14.99
C PHE A 156 4.32 9.38 -14.56
N ILE A 157 3.55 8.77 -15.47
CA ILE A 157 2.19 8.29 -15.15
C ILE A 157 2.25 7.19 -14.08
N SER A 158 3.18 6.25 -14.22
CA SER A 158 3.39 5.18 -13.23
C SER A 158 3.77 5.74 -11.86
N LEU A 159 4.68 6.73 -11.81
CA LEU A 159 5.04 7.41 -10.57
C LEU A 159 3.86 8.17 -9.96
N ALA A 160 3.04 8.83 -10.79
CA ALA A 160 1.86 9.56 -10.33
C ALA A 160 0.85 8.64 -9.61
N ILE A 161 0.63 7.44 -10.13
CA ILE A 161 -0.22 6.43 -9.48
C ILE A 161 0.33 6.06 -8.10
N GLN A 162 1.66 5.97 -7.95
CA GLN A 162 2.30 5.62 -6.68
C GLN A 162 2.31 6.79 -5.67
N MET A 163 2.07 8.03 -6.12
CA MET A 163 2.01 9.22 -5.25
C MET A 163 0.97 9.10 -4.12
N GLU A 164 -0.07 8.31 -4.32
CA GLU A 164 -1.03 7.97 -3.27
C GLU A 164 -0.33 7.46 -2.01
N SER A 165 0.56 6.46 -2.14
CA SER A 165 1.27 5.88 -1.01
C SER A 165 2.27 6.84 -0.37
N PHE A 166 2.93 7.67 -1.19
CA PHE A 166 3.85 8.69 -0.68
C PHE A 166 3.14 9.75 0.18
N VAL A 167 1.93 10.13 -0.18
CA VAL A 167 1.10 11.07 0.60
C VAL A 167 0.48 10.38 1.81
N LYS A 168 0.00 9.16 1.64
CA LYS A 168 -0.67 8.38 2.69
C LYS A 168 0.25 8.04 3.85
N CYS A 169 1.48 7.59 3.58
CA CYS A 169 2.42 7.14 4.62
C CYS A 169 2.74 8.19 5.70
N PRO A 170 3.12 9.45 5.37
CA PRO A 170 3.40 10.46 6.38
C PRO A 170 2.18 10.82 7.24
N ILE A 171 0.99 10.87 6.61
CA ILE A 171 -0.26 11.19 7.33
C ILE A 171 -0.64 10.05 8.27
N CYS A 172 -0.50 8.79 7.83
CA CYS A 172 -0.67 7.62 8.70
C CYS A 172 0.28 7.66 9.90
N LEU A 173 1.55 7.95 9.65
CA LEU A 173 2.56 8.04 10.71
C LEU A 173 2.23 9.15 11.72
N TRP A 174 1.82 10.31 11.23
CA TRP A 174 1.37 11.42 12.09
C TRP A 174 0.15 11.03 12.91
N ARG A 175 -0.87 10.40 12.29
CA ARG A 175 -2.09 9.98 12.99
C ARG A 175 -1.82 8.93 14.04
N ILE A 176 -0.99 7.92 13.73
CA ILE A 176 -0.59 6.89 14.70
C ILE A 176 0.16 7.50 15.88
N ARG A 177 1.12 8.41 15.64
CA ARG A 177 1.87 9.10 16.68
C ARG A 177 1.01 10.01 17.56
N SER A 178 -0.09 10.53 17.05
CA SER A 178 -1.00 11.39 17.83
C SER A 178 -1.74 10.65 18.93
N LYS A 179 -1.70 9.31 18.97
CA LYS A 179 -2.42 8.42 19.90
C LYS A 179 -3.96 8.56 19.85
N LYS A 180 -4.49 9.38 18.93
CA LYS A 180 -5.94 9.66 18.81
C LYS A 180 -6.72 8.58 18.10
N TRP A 181 -6.06 7.54 17.60
CA TRP A 181 -6.67 6.40 16.94
C TRP A 181 -7.13 5.30 17.89
N ILE A 182 -6.73 5.38 19.19
CA ILE A 182 -7.08 4.40 20.20
C ILE A 182 -8.44 4.81 20.79
N HIS A 183 -9.49 4.14 20.31
CA HIS A 183 -10.85 4.25 20.85
C HIS A 183 -11.21 2.91 21.47
N ASP A 184 -11.68 2.94 22.71
CA ASP A 184 -12.20 1.75 23.36
C ASP A 184 -13.63 1.50 22.84
N VAL A 185 -13.74 0.67 21.81
CA VAL A 185 -15.02 0.30 21.20
C VAL A 185 -15.77 -0.78 21.98
N THR A 186 -15.20 -1.26 23.09
CA THR A 186 -15.80 -2.29 23.93
C THR A 186 -16.67 -1.71 25.04
N VAL A 187 -16.52 -0.40 25.33
CA VAL A 187 -17.32 0.31 26.34
C VAL A 187 -18.47 1.03 25.64
N PRO A 188 -19.75 0.82 26.06
CA PRO A 188 -20.88 1.57 25.51
C PRO A 188 -20.71 3.08 25.69
N GLU A 189 -21.11 3.86 24.67
CA GLU A 189 -21.11 5.33 24.75
C GLU A 189 -21.98 5.77 25.96
N GLY A 190 -21.36 6.25 27.01
CA GLY A 190 -22.02 6.72 28.24
C GLY A 190 -21.35 6.33 29.55
N GLU A 191 -20.38 5.43 29.54
CA GLU A 191 -19.55 5.07 30.70
C GLU A 191 -18.08 5.50 30.52
N GLU A 192 -17.86 6.77 30.20
CA GLU A 192 -16.50 7.35 30.31
C GLU A 192 -16.14 7.49 31.80
N ARG A 193 -15.10 6.74 32.19
CA ARG A 193 -14.45 6.89 33.50
C ARG A 193 -13.32 7.92 33.41
#